data_be2b304297883fdff98aa3bc0d6064e0
#
_entry.id   be2b304297883fdff98aa3bc0d6064e0
#
_cell.length_a   1.000
_cell.length_b   1.000
_cell.length_c   1.000
_cell.angle_alpha   90.00
_cell.angle_beta   90.00
_cell.angle_gamma   90.00
#
_symmetry.space_group_name_H-M   'P 1'
#
loop_
_entity.id
_entity.type
_entity.pdbx_description
1 polymer ?
#
loop_
_entity_poly.entity_id
_entity_poly.type
_entity_poly.pdbx_seq_one_letter_code
_entity_poly.pdbx_strand_id
1 'polypeptide(L)'
;MKKKMNHCMLLDCYKGMEKSYFTGTSGILLPYKNKSYYPEELQDKSRLAVYSLLFNSLEVNSSFYKIPREETVRRWSEETTDDFRFTFKLWKGITHQKELKFDPQDVARFLSVIDAIGQKKGCLLIQLPPSFKFASIGMLVELLDCIAQDKRSEKWQVCVEFRDLSWYREETFELLKSYEMHLVIHDKDMQGMRLQYADAKIIYMRFHGPNGDYKGSYSDSLLLEYSTYINEWIAAGKEVYTYFNNTIGAALPNLKTLASYITANKIFPA
;
A
#
# COMPACT_ATOMS: atom_id res chain seq x y z
N MET A 1 -28.64 23.48 -10.81
CA MET A 1 -27.77 23.85 -9.66
C MET A 1 -26.77 22.70 -9.41
N LYS A 2 -25.51 22.83 -9.85
CA LYS A 2 -24.43 21.85 -9.54
C LYS A 2 -24.05 22.07 -8.06
N LYS A 3 -24.26 21.07 -7.19
CA LYS A 3 -23.75 21.10 -5.82
C LYS A 3 -22.20 21.26 -5.93
N LYS A 4 -21.67 22.43 -5.59
CA LYS A 4 -20.26 22.61 -5.29
C LYS A 4 -19.95 21.68 -4.11
N MET A 5 -19.35 20.53 -4.38
CA MET A 5 -18.79 19.69 -3.33
C MET A 5 -17.70 20.52 -2.66
N ASN A 6 -17.83 20.77 -1.36
CA ASN A 6 -16.89 21.62 -0.61
C ASN A 6 -15.47 21.04 -0.77
N HIS A 7 -14.69 21.67 -1.62
CA HIS A 7 -13.30 21.34 -1.94
C HIS A 7 -12.41 21.38 -0.68
N CYS A 8 -12.70 22.28 0.24
CA CYS A 8 -12.02 22.44 1.51
C CYS A 8 -12.07 21.16 2.39
N MET A 9 -13.18 20.42 2.38
CA MET A 9 -13.30 19.18 3.18
C MET A 9 -12.40 18.02 2.71
N LEU A 10 -11.93 18.00 1.45
CA LEU A 10 -11.06 16.94 0.94
C LEU A 10 -9.59 17.18 1.26
N LEU A 11 -9.17 18.45 1.27
CA LEU A 11 -7.77 18.83 1.58
C LEU A 11 -7.49 18.79 3.08
N ASP A 12 -8.51 18.85 3.94
CA ASP A 12 -8.34 18.92 5.39
C ASP A 12 -8.32 17.55 6.08
N CYS A 13 -8.80 16.49 5.42
CA CYS A 13 -8.83 15.14 6.03
C CYS A 13 -7.45 14.58 6.39
N TYR A 14 -6.39 15.03 5.76
CA TYR A 14 -5.02 14.54 5.95
C TYR A 14 -4.08 15.53 6.63
N LYS A 15 -4.50 16.80 6.78
CA LYS A 15 -3.78 17.79 7.58
C LYS A 15 -3.90 17.43 9.06
N GLY A 16 -2.81 17.01 9.64
CA GLY A 16 -2.74 16.64 11.06
C GLY A 16 -2.68 15.14 11.34
N MET A 17 -2.61 14.28 10.30
CA MET A 17 -2.29 12.87 10.50
C MET A 17 -0.87 12.68 11.03
N GLU A 18 -0.66 11.59 11.78
CA GLU A 18 0.68 11.23 12.24
C GLU A 18 1.62 11.00 11.05
N LYS A 19 2.87 11.43 11.23
CA LYS A 19 3.92 11.25 10.21
C LYS A 19 4.23 9.77 9.92
N SER A 20 3.78 8.87 10.79
CA SER A 20 3.91 7.42 10.67
C SER A 20 2.70 6.72 10.04
N TYR A 21 1.66 7.46 9.63
CA TYR A 21 0.48 6.89 8.97
C TYR A 21 0.39 7.31 7.51
N PHE A 22 0.43 6.33 6.63
CA PHE A 22 0.36 6.48 5.18
C PHE A 22 -0.89 5.78 4.63
N THR A 23 -1.69 6.49 3.87
CA THR A 23 -2.94 5.93 3.33
C THR A 23 -3.20 6.38 1.91
N GLY A 24 -3.82 5.50 1.14
CA GLY A 24 -4.14 5.76 -0.25
C GLY A 24 -4.93 4.63 -0.90
N THR A 25 -4.89 4.59 -2.22
CA THR A 25 -5.57 3.57 -3.03
C THR A 25 -4.57 2.74 -3.83
N SER A 26 -4.98 1.53 -4.21
CA SER A 26 -4.25 0.72 -5.18
C SER A 26 -4.51 1.24 -6.60
N GLY A 27 -3.56 2.05 -7.08
CA GLY A 27 -3.70 2.85 -8.29
C GLY A 27 -4.39 4.20 -8.03
N ILE A 28 -4.20 5.15 -8.96
CA ILE A 28 -4.72 6.52 -8.84
C ILE A 28 -6.25 6.52 -8.99
N LEU A 29 -6.95 6.75 -7.90
CA LEU A 29 -8.39 6.98 -7.86
C LEU A 29 -8.67 8.41 -7.37
N LEU A 30 -9.43 9.18 -8.12
CA LEU A 30 -9.77 10.57 -7.81
C LEU A 30 -11.28 10.73 -7.68
N PRO A 31 -11.78 11.67 -6.86
CA PRO A 31 -13.21 11.96 -6.74
C PRO A 31 -13.77 12.69 -7.97
N TYR A 32 -12.94 12.95 -8.97
CA TYR A 32 -13.27 13.65 -10.21
C TYR A 32 -13.33 12.66 -11.37
N LYS A 33 -14.41 12.70 -12.17
CA LYS A 33 -14.57 11.82 -13.34
C LYS A 33 -13.42 11.97 -14.36
N ASN A 34 -13.01 13.21 -14.61
CA ASN A 34 -11.89 13.55 -15.49
C ASN A 34 -11.39 14.96 -15.17
N LYS A 35 -10.40 15.45 -15.90
CA LYS A 35 -9.73 16.73 -15.66
C LYS A 35 -10.68 17.94 -15.76
N SER A 36 -11.73 17.89 -16.58
CA SER A 36 -12.69 19.02 -16.68
C SER A 36 -13.55 19.25 -15.42
N TYR A 37 -13.53 18.29 -14.47
CA TYR A 37 -14.18 18.42 -13.17
C TYR A 37 -13.25 18.88 -12.06
N TYR A 38 -11.97 19.11 -12.38
CA TYR A 38 -11.03 19.65 -11.39
C TYR A 38 -11.41 21.09 -11.03
N PRO A 39 -11.17 21.52 -9.80
CA PRO A 39 -11.14 22.93 -9.45
C PRO A 39 -10.22 23.73 -10.36
N GLU A 40 -10.50 25.00 -10.53
CA GLU A 40 -9.76 25.86 -11.47
C GLU A 40 -8.24 25.86 -11.19
N GLU A 41 -7.88 25.90 -9.92
CA GLU A 41 -6.48 25.89 -9.44
C GLU A 41 -5.75 24.56 -9.66
N LEU A 42 -6.45 23.49 -10.06
CA LEU A 42 -5.88 22.17 -10.33
C LEU A 42 -5.93 21.77 -11.81
N GLN A 43 -6.46 22.63 -12.68
CA GLN A 43 -6.71 22.33 -14.09
C GLN A 43 -5.41 22.02 -14.88
N ASP A 44 -4.28 22.62 -14.51
CA ASP A 44 -2.98 22.42 -15.12
C ASP A 44 -2.22 21.19 -14.57
N LYS A 45 -2.64 20.67 -13.40
CA LYS A 45 -1.94 19.57 -12.71
C LYS A 45 -2.19 18.21 -13.37
N SER A 46 -1.20 17.32 -13.22
CA SER A 46 -1.35 15.90 -13.57
C SER A 46 -2.31 15.19 -12.59
N ARG A 47 -2.81 14.01 -12.98
CA ARG A 47 -3.65 13.19 -12.09
C ARG A 47 -2.91 12.80 -10.81
N LEU A 48 -1.60 12.51 -10.91
CA LEU A 48 -0.78 12.13 -9.77
C LEU A 48 -0.53 13.33 -8.84
N ALA A 49 -0.23 14.51 -9.41
CA ALA A 49 -0.09 15.74 -8.63
C ALA A 49 -1.37 16.06 -7.84
N VAL A 50 -2.55 15.95 -8.49
CA VAL A 50 -3.83 16.14 -7.78
C VAL A 50 -4.04 15.07 -6.70
N TYR A 51 -3.67 13.82 -6.97
CA TYR A 51 -3.79 12.72 -6.02
C TYR A 51 -2.93 12.96 -4.77
N SER A 52 -1.68 13.44 -4.93
CA SER A 52 -0.76 13.72 -3.82
C SER A 52 -1.19 14.90 -2.93
N LEU A 53 -2.08 15.77 -3.42
CA LEU A 53 -2.72 16.81 -2.59
C LEU A 53 -3.85 16.26 -1.72
N LEU A 54 -4.40 15.09 -2.07
CA LEU A 54 -5.52 14.46 -1.37
C LEU A 54 -5.09 13.31 -0.46
N PHE A 55 -3.97 12.65 -0.74
CA PHE A 55 -3.47 11.46 -0.04
C PHE A 55 -1.97 11.55 0.10
N ASN A 56 -1.42 10.94 1.15
CA ASN A 56 0.01 10.95 1.41
C ASN A 56 0.75 9.70 0.92
N SER A 57 0.03 8.74 0.31
CA SER A 57 0.66 7.55 -0.28
C SER A 57 -0.14 6.97 -1.45
N LEU A 58 0.57 6.23 -2.32
CA LEU A 58 0.00 5.52 -3.47
C LEU A 58 0.61 4.14 -3.60
N GLU A 59 -0.23 3.10 -3.71
CA GLU A 59 0.21 1.78 -4.17
C GLU A 59 0.19 1.73 -5.72
N VAL A 60 1.37 1.66 -6.34
CA VAL A 60 1.55 1.65 -7.79
C VAL A 60 1.32 0.24 -8.33
N ASN A 61 0.07 -0.11 -8.62
CA ASN A 61 -0.30 -1.42 -9.18
C ASN A 61 0.12 -1.59 -10.65
N SER A 62 0.32 -0.51 -11.39
CA SER A 62 0.75 -0.59 -12.80
C SER A 62 2.12 -1.25 -12.96
N SER A 63 3.00 -1.13 -11.98
CA SER A 63 4.32 -1.77 -11.95
C SER A 63 4.25 -3.30 -11.95
N PHE A 64 3.16 -3.87 -11.44
CA PHE A 64 2.88 -5.30 -11.50
C PHE A 64 2.72 -5.84 -12.93
N TYR A 65 2.12 -5.06 -13.80
CA TYR A 65 1.86 -5.47 -15.20
C TYR A 65 3.04 -5.16 -16.11
N LYS A 66 3.72 -4.05 -15.86
CA LYS A 66 4.85 -3.59 -16.67
C LYS A 66 5.79 -2.75 -15.81
N ILE A 67 7.09 -3.07 -15.87
CA ILE A 67 8.13 -2.24 -15.25
C ILE A 67 8.07 -0.84 -15.89
N PRO A 68 7.90 0.23 -15.11
CA PRO A 68 7.88 1.59 -15.66
C PRO A 68 9.24 1.98 -16.22
N ARG A 69 9.32 3.10 -16.94
CA ARG A 69 10.60 3.71 -17.31
C ARG A 69 11.14 4.51 -16.12
N GLU A 70 12.44 4.52 -15.93
CA GLU A 70 13.09 5.29 -14.86
C GLU A 70 12.73 6.77 -14.87
N GLU A 71 12.72 7.40 -16.06
CA GLU A 71 12.31 8.80 -16.23
C GLU A 71 10.87 9.05 -15.77
N THR A 72 9.99 8.06 -15.95
CA THR A 72 8.60 8.15 -15.47
C THR A 72 8.55 8.14 -13.94
N VAL A 73 9.34 7.27 -13.30
CA VAL A 73 9.41 7.17 -11.84
C VAL A 73 10.00 8.47 -11.24
N ARG A 74 11.06 9.00 -11.85
CA ARG A 74 11.66 10.29 -11.45
C ARG A 74 10.66 11.43 -11.53
N ARG A 75 9.93 11.55 -12.64
CA ARG A 75 8.86 12.54 -12.78
C ARG A 75 7.75 12.37 -11.74
N TRP A 76 7.37 11.15 -11.38
CA TRP A 76 6.40 10.93 -10.30
C TRP A 76 6.89 11.49 -8.96
N SER A 77 8.19 11.34 -8.67
CA SER A 77 8.77 11.95 -7.47
C SER A 77 8.68 13.49 -7.52
N GLU A 78 8.98 14.09 -8.66
CA GLU A 78 8.96 15.55 -8.84
C GLU A 78 7.54 16.15 -8.79
N GLU A 79 6.54 15.43 -9.28
CA GLU A 79 5.15 15.89 -9.37
C GLU A 79 4.38 15.80 -8.03
N THR A 80 4.91 15.11 -7.01
CA THR A 80 4.21 14.87 -5.74
C THR A 80 4.77 15.70 -4.59
N THR A 81 4.02 15.82 -3.49
CA THR A 81 4.47 16.53 -2.27
C THR A 81 5.67 15.84 -1.61
N ASP A 82 6.48 16.54 -0.83
CA ASP A 82 7.73 16.01 -0.26
C ASP A 82 7.50 14.89 0.75
N ASP A 83 6.38 14.90 1.45
CA ASP A 83 5.96 13.91 2.42
C ASP A 83 5.28 12.68 1.80
N PHE A 84 5.05 12.68 0.48
CA PHE A 84 4.40 11.58 -0.22
C PHE A 84 5.26 10.33 -0.26
N ARG A 85 4.63 9.15 -0.10
CA ARG A 85 5.29 7.84 -0.19
C ARG A 85 4.71 6.99 -1.29
N PHE A 86 5.60 6.33 -2.03
CA PHE A 86 5.22 5.37 -3.06
C PHE A 86 5.44 3.95 -2.57
N THR A 87 4.42 3.12 -2.73
CA THR A 87 4.54 1.68 -2.62
C THR A 87 4.51 1.09 -4.02
N PHE A 88 5.50 0.28 -4.39
CA PHE A 88 5.52 -0.40 -5.68
C PHE A 88 5.18 -1.87 -5.50
N LYS A 89 4.29 -2.37 -6.35
CA LYS A 89 4.02 -3.81 -6.44
C LYS A 89 5.01 -4.46 -7.40
N LEU A 90 5.73 -5.47 -6.91
CA LEU A 90 6.73 -6.20 -7.69
C LEU A 90 6.11 -6.81 -8.94
N TRP A 91 6.85 -6.77 -10.03
CA TRP A 91 6.38 -7.18 -11.35
C TRP A 91 5.96 -8.65 -11.39
N LYS A 92 4.83 -8.94 -12.07
CA LYS A 92 4.29 -10.31 -12.21
C LYS A 92 5.23 -11.26 -12.93
N GLY A 93 6.15 -10.75 -13.77
CA GLY A 93 7.20 -11.54 -14.42
C GLY A 93 8.19 -12.16 -13.41
N ILE A 94 8.20 -11.67 -12.16
CA ILE A 94 8.96 -12.24 -11.05
C ILE A 94 8.00 -13.09 -10.18
N THR A 95 6.93 -12.49 -9.65
CA THR A 95 6.10 -13.09 -8.60
C THR A 95 5.09 -14.13 -9.08
N HIS A 96 4.73 -14.15 -10.37
CA HIS A 96 3.67 -15.00 -10.92
C HIS A 96 4.18 -16.00 -11.98
N GLN A 97 5.47 -16.26 -12.01
CA GLN A 97 6.04 -17.34 -12.81
C GLN A 97 5.73 -18.69 -12.16
N LYS A 98 5.61 -19.73 -12.99
CA LYS A 98 5.42 -21.09 -12.49
C LYS A 98 6.53 -21.45 -11.50
N GLU A 99 6.15 -21.96 -10.33
CA GLU A 99 7.11 -22.34 -9.27
C GLU A 99 8.03 -21.20 -8.84
N LEU A 100 7.64 -19.94 -9.04
CA LEU A 100 8.44 -18.73 -8.76
C LEU A 100 9.82 -18.74 -9.47
N LYS A 101 9.92 -19.34 -10.66
CA LYS A 101 11.14 -19.35 -11.46
C LYS A 101 11.34 -18.00 -12.14
N PHE A 102 12.00 -17.10 -11.46
CA PHE A 102 12.28 -15.74 -11.93
C PHE A 102 13.74 -15.61 -12.42
N ASP A 103 14.02 -14.57 -13.19
CA ASP A 103 15.39 -14.17 -13.53
C ASP A 103 15.88 -13.13 -12.49
N PRO A 104 17.01 -13.38 -11.77
CA PRO A 104 17.59 -12.41 -10.85
C PRO A 104 17.87 -11.05 -11.51
N GLN A 105 18.17 -11.01 -12.82
CA GLN A 105 18.36 -9.75 -13.55
C GLN A 105 17.09 -8.92 -13.62
N ASP A 106 15.91 -9.55 -13.67
CA ASP A 106 14.63 -8.85 -13.64
C ASP A 106 14.37 -8.20 -12.28
N VAL A 107 14.78 -8.84 -11.18
CA VAL A 107 14.74 -8.25 -9.82
C VAL A 107 15.65 -7.02 -9.77
N ALA A 108 16.90 -7.17 -10.19
CA ALA A 108 17.86 -6.07 -10.22
C ALA A 108 17.40 -4.90 -11.10
N ARG A 109 16.83 -5.20 -12.27
CA ARG A 109 16.25 -4.20 -13.19
C ARG A 109 15.06 -3.48 -12.56
N PHE A 110 14.15 -4.21 -11.92
CA PHE A 110 12.99 -3.63 -11.25
C PHE A 110 13.42 -2.68 -10.14
N LEU A 111 14.32 -3.11 -9.25
CA LEU A 111 14.85 -2.30 -8.15
C LEU A 111 15.58 -1.07 -8.66
N SER A 112 16.37 -1.19 -9.74
CA SER A 112 17.05 -0.05 -10.38
C SER A 112 16.06 1.01 -10.84
N VAL A 113 14.96 0.61 -11.46
CA VAL A 113 13.96 1.56 -11.98
C VAL A 113 13.21 2.25 -10.85
N ILE A 114 12.76 1.51 -9.83
CA ILE A 114 11.99 2.12 -8.73
C ILE A 114 12.85 2.97 -7.79
N ASP A 115 14.17 2.77 -7.78
CA ASP A 115 15.10 3.58 -7.00
C ASP A 115 15.10 5.06 -7.41
N ALA A 116 14.73 5.34 -8.68
CA ALA A 116 14.57 6.70 -9.20
C ALA A 116 13.49 7.53 -8.48
N ILE A 117 12.67 6.93 -7.59
CA ILE A 117 11.73 7.64 -6.73
C ILE A 117 12.43 8.46 -5.63
N GLY A 118 13.71 8.17 -5.36
CA GLY A 118 14.55 8.88 -4.41
C GLY A 118 14.10 8.69 -2.95
N GLN A 119 13.85 9.79 -2.25
CA GLN A 119 13.51 9.77 -0.81
C GLN A 119 12.04 9.40 -0.53
N LYS A 120 11.21 9.25 -1.57
CA LYS A 120 9.78 8.96 -1.40
C LYS A 120 9.47 7.45 -1.37
N LYS A 121 10.47 6.64 -0.97
CA LYS A 121 10.32 5.20 -0.76
C LYS A 121 9.34 4.93 0.39
N GLY A 122 8.36 4.10 0.14
CA GLY A 122 7.46 3.48 1.11
C GLY A 122 7.68 1.97 1.12
N CYS A 123 6.68 1.18 0.70
CA CYS A 123 6.80 -0.28 0.68
C CYS A 123 7.12 -0.83 -0.71
N LEU A 124 7.83 -1.98 -0.72
CA LEU A 124 7.92 -2.88 -1.86
C LEU A 124 6.99 -4.07 -1.59
N LEU A 125 5.89 -4.14 -2.32
CA LEU A 125 4.88 -5.19 -2.17
C LEU A 125 5.24 -6.41 -3.03
N ILE A 126 5.52 -7.53 -2.39
CA ILE A 126 5.69 -8.86 -3.01
C ILE A 126 4.39 -9.64 -2.81
N GLN A 127 3.46 -9.60 -3.77
CA GLN A 127 2.24 -10.40 -3.69
C GLN A 127 2.41 -11.69 -4.48
N LEU A 128 2.24 -12.83 -3.81
CA LEU A 128 2.36 -14.16 -4.39
C LEU A 128 0.98 -14.73 -4.75
N PRO A 129 0.87 -15.56 -5.81
CA PRO A 129 -0.42 -16.13 -6.22
C PRO A 129 -0.90 -17.23 -5.26
N PRO A 130 -2.21 -17.56 -5.23
CA PRO A 130 -2.75 -18.60 -4.36
C PRO A 130 -2.24 -20.00 -4.69
N SER A 131 -1.69 -20.21 -5.90
CA SER A 131 -1.03 -21.47 -6.28
C SER A 131 0.34 -21.67 -5.63
N PHE A 132 0.95 -20.61 -5.10
CA PHE A 132 2.26 -20.66 -4.45
C PHE A 132 2.10 -21.01 -2.98
N LYS A 133 2.46 -22.24 -2.62
CA LYS A 133 2.26 -22.82 -1.30
C LYS A 133 3.57 -22.93 -0.50
N PHE A 134 3.45 -23.08 0.80
CA PHE A 134 4.58 -23.18 1.72
C PHE A 134 5.60 -24.25 1.35
N ALA A 135 5.17 -25.35 0.73
CA ALA A 135 6.10 -26.39 0.23
C ALA A 135 7.19 -25.83 -0.71
N SER A 136 6.97 -24.66 -1.29
CA SER A 136 7.92 -23.95 -2.18
C SER A 136 8.74 -22.88 -1.44
N ILE A 137 8.89 -22.96 -0.12
CA ILE A 137 9.59 -21.95 0.70
C ILE A 137 11.02 -21.67 0.21
N GLY A 138 11.73 -22.68 -0.31
CA GLY A 138 13.08 -22.49 -0.87
C GLY A 138 13.12 -21.48 -2.02
N MET A 139 12.08 -21.47 -2.88
CA MET A 139 11.98 -20.51 -3.98
C MET A 139 11.67 -19.08 -3.47
N LEU A 140 10.93 -18.97 -2.35
CA LEU A 140 10.75 -17.69 -1.70
C LEU A 140 12.07 -17.17 -1.14
N VAL A 141 12.84 -18.01 -0.45
CA VAL A 141 14.16 -17.64 0.08
C VAL A 141 15.07 -17.09 -1.01
N GLU A 142 15.14 -17.73 -2.17
CA GLU A 142 15.91 -17.23 -3.31
C GLU A 142 15.49 -15.83 -3.76
N LEU A 143 14.20 -15.54 -3.78
CA LEU A 143 13.69 -14.20 -4.11
C LEU A 143 14.05 -13.17 -3.03
N LEU A 144 13.89 -13.54 -1.75
CA LEU A 144 14.20 -12.65 -0.62
C LEU A 144 15.71 -12.35 -0.59
N ASP A 145 16.56 -13.35 -0.85
CA ASP A 145 18.02 -13.18 -0.97
C ASP A 145 18.38 -12.20 -2.08
N CYS A 146 17.81 -12.38 -3.28
CA CYS A 146 18.04 -11.45 -4.40
C CYS A 146 17.68 -10.00 -4.04
N ILE A 147 16.59 -9.79 -3.31
CA ILE A 147 16.16 -8.46 -2.92
C ILE A 147 17.05 -7.92 -1.80
N ALA A 148 17.36 -8.71 -0.77
CA ALA A 148 18.14 -8.28 0.39
C ALA A 148 19.61 -7.95 0.03
N GLN A 149 20.19 -8.64 -0.95
CA GLN A 149 21.56 -8.40 -1.41
C GLN A 149 21.70 -7.16 -2.31
N ASP A 150 20.61 -6.64 -2.84
CA ASP A 150 20.64 -5.45 -3.69
C ASP A 150 20.55 -4.17 -2.84
N LYS A 151 21.62 -3.37 -2.81
CA LYS A 151 21.68 -2.12 -2.03
C LYS A 151 20.56 -1.14 -2.34
N ARG A 152 19.94 -1.22 -3.53
CA ARG A 152 18.80 -0.37 -3.91
C ARG A 152 17.53 -0.74 -3.15
N SER A 153 17.47 -1.94 -2.55
CA SER A 153 16.39 -2.33 -1.66
C SER A 153 16.44 -1.63 -0.31
N GLU A 154 17.59 -1.10 0.09
CA GLU A 154 17.74 -0.31 1.30
C GLU A 154 16.72 0.83 1.34
N LYS A 155 16.13 1.08 2.51
CA LYS A 155 15.05 2.04 2.74
C LYS A 155 13.69 1.68 2.11
N TRP A 156 13.54 0.60 1.38
CA TRP A 156 12.23 0.04 1.07
C TRP A 156 11.74 -0.83 2.22
N GLN A 157 10.49 -0.61 2.63
CA GLN A 157 9.82 -1.53 3.55
C GLN A 157 9.30 -2.72 2.74
N VAL A 158 10.05 -3.83 2.74
CA VAL A 158 9.68 -5.00 1.93
C VAL A 158 8.57 -5.76 2.64
N CYS A 159 7.42 -5.90 1.96
CA CYS A 159 6.21 -6.50 2.53
C CYS A 159 5.71 -7.63 1.63
N VAL A 160 5.46 -8.80 2.21
CA VAL A 160 5.04 -10.01 1.48
C VAL A 160 3.58 -10.31 1.76
N GLU A 161 2.78 -10.46 0.68
CA GLU A 161 1.38 -10.85 0.74
C GLU A 161 1.22 -12.26 0.21
N PHE A 162 0.80 -13.17 1.08
CA PHE A 162 0.45 -14.54 0.72
C PHE A 162 -1.04 -14.66 0.44
N ARG A 163 -1.39 -15.57 -0.47
CA ARG A 163 -2.77 -15.86 -0.88
C ARG A 163 -3.19 -17.29 -0.57
N ASP A 164 -2.29 -18.12 -0.03
CA ASP A 164 -2.58 -19.49 0.41
C ASP A 164 -2.37 -19.59 1.92
N LEU A 165 -3.29 -20.22 2.62
CA LEU A 165 -3.29 -20.35 4.09
C LEU A 165 -2.09 -21.13 4.62
N SER A 166 -1.44 -21.96 3.80
CA SER A 166 -0.26 -22.72 4.23
C SER A 166 0.91 -21.87 4.67
N TRP A 167 0.93 -20.58 4.27
CA TRP A 167 1.98 -19.63 4.66
C TRP A 167 1.80 -19.01 6.05
N TYR A 168 0.60 -19.09 6.65
CA TYR A 168 0.33 -18.44 7.93
C TYR A 168 0.74 -19.36 9.09
N ARG A 169 2.06 -19.44 9.33
CA ARG A 169 2.70 -20.29 10.34
C ARG A 169 4.00 -19.66 10.85
N GLU A 170 4.47 -20.15 11.99
CA GLU A 170 5.64 -19.61 12.70
C GLU A 170 6.89 -19.54 11.80
N GLU A 171 7.17 -20.61 11.03
CA GLU A 171 8.35 -20.67 10.18
C GLU A 171 8.37 -19.56 9.12
N THR A 172 7.21 -19.13 8.62
CA THR A 172 7.10 -18.01 7.69
C THR A 172 7.42 -16.70 8.38
N PHE A 173 6.94 -16.52 9.62
CA PHE A 173 7.16 -15.29 10.37
C PHE A 173 8.61 -15.13 10.78
N GLU A 174 9.24 -16.18 11.28
CA GLU A 174 10.66 -16.19 11.60
C GLU A 174 11.51 -15.96 10.33
N LEU A 175 11.12 -16.54 9.19
CA LEU A 175 11.79 -16.27 7.92
C LEU A 175 11.72 -14.78 7.56
N LEU A 176 10.53 -14.18 7.52
CA LEU A 176 10.40 -12.75 7.17
C LEU A 176 11.14 -11.86 8.16
N LYS A 177 11.08 -12.17 9.43
CA LYS A 177 11.79 -11.44 10.50
C LYS A 177 13.31 -11.50 10.31
N SER A 178 13.86 -12.65 9.90
CA SER A 178 15.30 -12.78 9.67
C SER A 178 15.82 -11.91 8.51
N TYR A 179 14.95 -11.54 7.58
CA TYR A 179 15.23 -10.60 6.48
C TYR A 179 14.81 -9.14 6.80
N GLU A 180 14.30 -8.86 8.01
CA GLU A 180 13.67 -7.58 8.35
C GLU A 180 12.53 -7.20 7.38
N MET A 181 11.83 -8.20 6.84
CA MET A 181 10.68 -8.04 5.95
C MET A 181 9.37 -8.29 6.70
N HIS A 182 8.26 -7.78 6.17
CA HIS A 182 7.00 -7.71 6.87
C HIS A 182 5.90 -8.48 6.15
N LEU A 183 4.95 -9.04 6.92
CA LEU A 183 3.76 -9.64 6.37
C LEU A 183 2.71 -8.57 6.07
N VAL A 184 2.07 -8.67 4.90
CA VAL A 184 0.90 -7.83 4.56
C VAL A 184 -0.33 -8.40 5.23
N ILE A 185 -1.08 -7.55 5.92
CA ILE A 185 -2.39 -7.84 6.47
C ILE A 185 -3.43 -7.52 5.40
N HIS A 186 -4.26 -8.48 5.02
CA HIS A 186 -5.32 -8.26 4.05
C HIS A 186 -6.62 -8.97 4.45
N ASP A 187 -7.73 -8.55 3.91
CA ASP A 187 -9.07 -8.97 4.30
C ASP A 187 -9.62 -10.21 3.57
N LYS A 188 -8.87 -10.78 2.62
CA LYS A 188 -9.35 -11.94 1.86
C LYS A 188 -9.38 -13.25 2.63
N ASP A 189 -8.48 -13.44 3.63
CA ASP A 189 -8.28 -14.73 4.29
C ASP A 189 -8.20 -14.61 5.83
N MET A 190 -8.76 -13.55 6.44
CA MET A 190 -8.35 -13.13 7.77
C MET A 190 -9.43 -13.18 8.85
N GLN A 191 -10.20 -14.24 8.91
CA GLN A 191 -10.98 -14.48 10.14
C GLN A 191 -10.05 -14.96 11.28
N GLY A 192 -9.59 -14.02 12.11
CA GLY A 192 -8.92 -14.31 13.39
C GLY A 192 -7.38 -14.19 13.43
N MET A 193 -6.66 -14.07 12.31
CA MET A 193 -5.20 -13.96 12.31
C MET A 193 -4.65 -12.52 12.42
N ARG A 194 -5.52 -11.54 12.48
CA ARG A 194 -5.22 -10.10 12.26
C ARG A 194 -4.24 -9.48 13.25
N LEU A 195 -4.10 -10.03 14.44
CA LEU A 195 -3.37 -9.39 15.53
C LEU A 195 -2.07 -10.11 15.92
N GLN A 196 -1.89 -11.38 15.57
CA GLN A 196 -0.73 -12.17 16.01
C GLN A 196 0.60 -11.67 15.40
N TYR A 197 0.54 -10.90 14.31
CA TYR A 197 1.73 -10.43 13.58
C TYR A 197 1.97 -8.93 13.69
N ALA A 198 1.28 -8.28 14.61
CA ALA A 198 1.39 -6.84 14.87
C ALA A 198 2.69 -6.43 15.59
N ASP A 199 3.61 -7.34 15.89
CA ASP A 199 4.92 -7.02 16.49
C ASP A 199 5.90 -6.37 15.50
N ALA A 200 5.60 -6.40 14.23
CA ALA A 200 6.40 -5.74 13.21
C ALA A 200 6.47 -4.21 13.41
N LYS A 201 7.60 -3.60 13.05
CA LYS A 201 7.74 -2.13 13.04
C LYS A 201 6.87 -1.46 11.97
N ILE A 202 6.61 -2.19 10.88
CA ILE A 202 5.82 -1.74 9.74
C ILE A 202 4.56 -2.58 9.66
N ILE A 203 3.42 -1.91 9.61
CA ILE A 203 2.11 -2.52 9.38
C ILE A 203 1.64 -2.12 7.98
N TYR A 204 1.43 -3.09 7.11
CA TYR A 204 0.88 -2.86 5.79
C TYR A 204 -0.46 -3.59 5.64
N MET A 205 -1.52 -2.81 5.44
CA MET A 205 -2.89 -3.32 5.32
C MET A 205 -3.45 -3.08 3.92
N ARG A 206 -4.15 -4.10 3.37
CA ARG A 206 -4.84 -4.00 2.08
C ARG A 206 -6.30 -4.40 2.20
N PHE A 207 -7.18 -3.50 1.76
CA PHE A 207 -8.63 -3.65 1.77
C PHE A 207 -9.14 -4.00 0.37
N HIS A 208 -9.46 -5.28 0.11
CA HIS A 208 -9.88 -5.80 -1.21
C HIS A 208 -11.39 -5.77 -1.44
N GLY A 209 -12.15 -5.27 -0.50
CA GLY A 209 -13.60 -5.29 -0.48
C GLY A 209 -14.17 -6.37 0.43
N PRO A 210 -15.40 -6.19 0.97
CA PRO A 210 -15.98 -7.09 1.97
C PRO A 210 -16.00 -8.56 1.58
N ASN A 211 -16.08 -8.83 0.27
CA ASN A 211 -16.05 -10.18 -0.29
C ASN A 211 -14.69 -10.54 -0.95
N GLY A 212 -13.69 -9.68 -0.83
CA GLY A 212 -12.39 -9.87 -1.46
C GLY A 212 -12.39 -9.79 -3.00
N ASP A 213 -13.43 -9.26 -3.62
CA ASP A 213 -13.67 -9.19 -5.06
C ASP A 213 -13.40 -7.80 -5.68
N TYR A 214 -12.73 -6.94 -4.92
CA TYR A 214 -12.39 -5.55 -5.30
C TYR A 214 -13.58 -4.60 -5.41
N LYS A 215 -14.75 -5.00 -4.93
CA LYS A 215 -16.03 -4.27 -4.99
C LYS A 215 -16.55 -3.99 -3.59
N GLY A 216 -17.77 -3.36 -3.57
CA GLY A 216 -18.53 -3.14 -2.36
C GLY A 216 -17.98 -2.02 -1.48
N SER A 217 -18.55 -1.93 -0.30
CA SER A 217 -18.23 -0.94 0.74
C SER A 217 -18.13 -1.63 2.09
N TYR A 218 -17.14 -1.28 2.87
CA TYR A 218 -17.05 -1.70 4.26
C TYR A 218 -18.08 -0.97 5.12
N SER A 219 -18.57 -1.63 6.16
CA SER A 219 -19.43 -0.99 7.17
C SER A 219 -18.62 0.00 8.01
N ASP A 220 -19.27 1.04 8.50
CA ASP A 220 -18.65 2.01 9.39
C ASP A 220 -18.13 1.36 10.68
N SER A 221 -18.86 0.34 11.21
CA SER A 221 -18.42 -0.42 12.38
C SER A 221 -17.09 -1.15 12.16
N LEU A 222 -16.90 -1.76 10.99
CA LEU A 222 -15.63 -2.43 10.66
C LEU A 222 -14.49 -1.41 10.50
N LEU A 223 -14.75 -0.28 9.84
CA LEU A 223 -13.74 0.78 9.68
C LEU A 223 -13.38 1.42 11.03
N LEU A 224 -14.35 1.55 11.94
CA LEU A 224 -14.10 2.02 13.30
C LEU A 224 -13.23 1.02 14.08
N GLU A 225 -13.51 -0.28 14.00
CA GLU A 225 -12.68 -1.33 14.58
C GLU A 225 -11.24 -1.24 14.09
N TYR A 226 -11.03 -1.15 12.77
CA TYR A 226 -9.68 -1.01 12.21
C TYR A 226 -8.99 0.29 12.62
N SER A 227 -9.73 1.39 12.78
CA SER A 227 -9.14 2.64 13.24
C SER A 227 -8.59 2.53 14.66
N THR A 228 -9.21 1.71 15.53
CA THR A 228 -8.72 1.44 16.89
C THR A 228 -7.35 0.74 16.82
N TYR A 229 -7.23 -0.34 16.05
CA TYR A 229 -5.95 -1.04 15.88
C TYR A 229 -4.87 -0.13 15.28
N ILE A 230 -5.22 0.65 14.26
CA ILE A 230 -4.27 1.58 13.63
C ILE A 230 -3.77 2.62 14.65
N ASN A 231 -4.65 3.21 15.46
CA ASN A 231 -4.26 4.17 16.48
C ASN A 231 -3.35 3.53 17.55
N GLU A 232 -3.63 2.30 17.98
CA GLU A 232 -2.77 1.55 18.91
C GLU A 232 -1.38 1.31 18.31
N TRP A 233 -1.29 0.91 17.06
CA TRP A 233 0.01 0.70 16.38
C TRP A 233 0.79 2.00 16.22
N ILE A 234 0.13 3.09 15.84
CA ILE A 234 0.75 4.42 15.75
C ILE A 234 1.26 4.86 17.13
N ALA A 235 0.44 4.69 18.19
CA ALA A 235 0.84 5.02 19.57
C ALA A 235 2.02 4.16 20.05
N ALA A 236 2.15 2.93 19.54
CA ALA A 236 3.29 2.05 19.79
C ALA A 236 4.53 2.39 18.93
N GLY A 237 4.50 3.50 18.17
CA GLY A 237 5.63 3.97 17.35
C GLY A 237 5.83 3.22 16.03
N LYS A 238 4.83 2.50 15.55
CA LYS A 238 4.91 1.77 14.27
C LYS A 238 4.58 2.68 13.09
N GLU A 239 5.14 2.40 11.92
CA GLU A 239 4.67 2.96 10.65
C GLU A 239 3.54 2.12 10.09
N VAL A 240 2.44 2.75 9.70
CA VAL A 240 1.24 2.06 9.21
C VAL A 240 0.92 2.53 7.80
N TYR A 241 0.83 1.58 6.87
CA TYR A 241 0.42 1.79 5.49
C TYR A 241 -0.95 1.13 5.26
N THR A 242 -1.92 1.87 4.74
CA THR A 242 -3.25 1.33 4.41
C THR A 242 -3.63 1.65 2.97
N TYR A 243 -3.99 0.61 2.20
CA TYR A 243 -4.38 0.80 0.81
C TYR A 243 -5.73 0.15 0.50
N PHE A 244 -6.64 0.97 -0.02
CA PHE A 244 -7.94 0.51 -0.48
C PHE A 244 -7.85 0.04 -1.92
N ASN A 245 -8.06 -1.27 -2.12
CA ASN A 245 -8.04 -1.94 -3.40
C ASN A 245 -9.44 -2.31 -3.91
N ASN A 246 -10.52 -1.97 -3.18
CA ASN A 246 -11.90 -2.09 -3.65
C ASN A 246 -12.27 -0.95 -4.63
N THR A 247 -11.41 -0.75 -5.63
CA THR A 247 -11.45 0.40 -6.55
C THR A 247 -12.61 0.35 -7.55
N ILE A 248 -13.25 -0.81 -7.70
CA ILE A 248 -14.50 -0.99 -8.47
C ILE A 248 -15.73 -0.63 -7.60
N GLY A 249 -15.52 -0.43 -6.29
CA GLY A 249 -16.55 -0.10 -5.30
C GLY A 249 -16.30 1.24 -4.63
N ALA A 250 -16.39 1.25 -3.30
CA ALA A 250 -16.39 2.45 -2.47
C ALA A 250 -15.01 2.77 -1.84
N ALA A 251 -13.89 2.53 -2.55
CA ALA A 251 -12.55 2.76 -2.01
C ALA A 251 -12.37 4.17 -1.43
N LEU A 252 -12.72 5.22 -2.16
CA LEU A 252 -12.58 6.61 -1.68
C LEU A 252 -13.48 6.95 -0.48
N PRO A 253 -14.79 6.62 -0.47
CA PRO A 253 -15.62 6.79 0.72
C PRO A 253 -15.05 6.04 1.94
N ASN A 254 -14.69 4.76 1.79
CA ASN A 254 -14.15 3.95 2.89
C ASN A 254 -12.84 4.52 3.44
N LEU A 255 -11.93 4.94 2.56
CA LEU A 255 -10.68 5.57 2.96
C LEU A 255 -10.93 6.84 3.77
N LYS A 256 -11.86 7.70 3.35
CA LYS A 256 -12.24 8.93 4.09
C LYS A 256 -12.83 8.61 5.46
N THR A 257 -13.74 7.63 5.53
CA THR A 257 -14.36 7.22 6.79
C THR A 257 -13.28 6.71 7.75
N LEU A 258 -12.39 5.82 7.30
CA LEU A 258 -11.29 5.33 8.13
C LEU A 258 -10.39 6.48 8.62
N ALA A 259 -9.98 7.37 7.72
CA ALA A 259 -9.14 8.53 8.05
C ALA A 259 -9.81 9.46 9.08
N SER A 260 -11.13 9.68 8.98
CA SER A 260 -11.87 10.50 9.92
C SER A 260 -11.87 9.92 11.34
N TYR A 261 -11.97 8.61 11.49
CA TYR A 261 -11.92 7.94 12.79
C TYR A 261 -10.52 8.00 13.41
N ILE A 262 -9.46 7.86 12.62
CA ILE A 262 -8.07 7.99 13.10
C ILE A 262 -7.79 9.41 13.59
N THR A 263 -8.30 10.44 12.91
CA THR A 263 -8.12 11.85 13.30
C THR A 263 -8.97 12.23 14.51
N ALA A 264 -10.21 11.72 14.60
CA ALA A 264 -11.14 12.02 15.70
C ALA A 264 -10.62 11.52 17.06
N ASN A 265 -10.00 10.36 17.10
CA ASN A 265 -9.46 9.79 18.35
C ASN A 265 -8.30 10.59 18.95
N LYS A 266 -7.71 11.56 18.22
CA LYS A 266 -6.72 12.52 18.76
C LYS A 266 -7.37 13.65 19.53
N ILE A 267 -8.61 13.99 19.21
CA ILE A 267 -9.33 15.12 19.84
C ILE A 267 -9.87 14.71 21.21
N PHE A 268 -10.06 13.41 21.44
CA PHE A 268 -10.54 12.84 22.71
C PHE A 268 -9.63 11.66 23.13
N PRO A 269 -8.44 11.93 23.70
CA PRO A 269 -7.69 10.85 24.36
C PRO A 269 -8.54 10.29 25.49
N ALA A 270 -8.65 8.95 25.56
CA ALA A 270 -9.40 8.24 26.57
C ALA A 270 -8.82 8.47 27.98
#